data_6a93ec71333b0ff3b611de3caa8da007
#
_entry.id   6a93ec71333b0ff3b611de3caa8da007
#
_cell.length_a   1.000
_cell.length_b   1.000
_cell.length_c   1.000
_cell.angle_alpha   90.00
_cell.angle_beta   90.00
_cell.angle_gamma   90.00
#
_symmetry.space_group_name_H-M   'P 1'
#
loop_
_entity.id
_entity.type
_entity.pdbx_description
1 polymer ?
#
loop_
_entity_poly.entity_id
_entity_poly.type
_entity_poly.pdbx_seq_one_letter_code
_entity_poly.pdbx_strand_id
1 'polypeptide(L)'
;MAGDSIVDGPGLRAVVWCQGCYRACPGCHNPETWDVQAGTVVKIDWVKQKLRQMEGQTGLTLSGGEPMLQAKACKELADWAHREMGWNVLSFTGYLYDDIKAGRDWSTPEMWELVKSIDMLIDGPFILAERDLSLKFRGSRNQRLLHLKDGEIVKVE
;
A
#
# COMPACT_ATOMS: atom_id res chain seq x y z
N MET A 1 7.13 -8.79 -6.87
CA MET A 1 7.96 -7.66 -6.36
C MET A 1 8.72 -7.01 -7.51
N ALA A 2 8.93 -5.71 -7.41
CA ALA A 2 9.81 -4.97 -8.32
C ALA A 2 10.74 -4.09 -7.49
N GLY A 3 11.96 -3.84 -8.01
CA GLY A 3 13.01 -3.12 -7.27
C GLY A 3 13.27 -1.69 -7.73
N ASP A 4 12.71 -1.29 -8.87
CA ASP A 4 13.11 -0.04 -9.51
C ASP A 4 11.91 0.76 -10.00
N SER A 5 10.88 0.89 -9.15
CA SER A 5 9.70 1.67 -9.51
C SER A 5 9.89 3.16 -9.17
N ILE A 6 9.54 4.01 -10.12
CA ILE A 6 9.45 5.48 -9.94
C ILE A 6 8.02 5.98 -10.07
N VAL A 7 7.06 5.08 -10.32
CA VAL A 7 5.65 5.44 -10.55
C VAL A 7 4.74 5.09 -9.37
N ASP A 8 5.24 4.30 -8.43
CA ASP A 8 4.46 3.82 -7.27
C ASP A 8 4.78 4.60 -5.99
N GLY A 9 5.19 5.84 -6.11
CA GLY A 9 5.50 6.73 -5.00
C GLY A 9 6.78 7.53 -5.25
N PRO A 10 7.14 8.44 -4.32
CA PRO A 10 8.32 9.29 -4.48
C PRO A 10 9.62 8.50 -4.34
N GLY A 11 10.61 8.86 -5.13
CA GLY A 11 11.93 8.23 -5.13
C GLY A 11 11.96 6.91 -5.88
N LEU A 12 13.06 6.18 -5.72
CA LEU A 12 13.19 4.82 -6.26
C LEU A 12 12.66 3.82 -5.24
N ARG A 13 11.69 3.01 -5.62
CA ARG A 13 10.94 2.20 -4.67
C ARG A 13 11.00 0.71 -4.98
N ALA A 14 11.10 -0.07 -3.93
CA ALA A 14 10.75 -1.48 -3.96
C ALA A 14 9.24 -1.60 -3.81
N VAL A 15 8.61 -2.44 -4.63
CA VAL A 15 7.16 -2.64 -4.61
C VAL A 15 6.85 -4.09 -4.28
N VAL A 16 5.97 -4.28 -3.32
CA VAL A 16 5.39 -5.59 -2.98
C VAL A 16 3.91 -5.55 -3.32
N TRP A 17 3.47 -6.46 -4.20
CA TRP A 17 2.07 -6.61 -4.57
C TRP A 17 1.44 -7.72 -3.76
N CYS A 18 0.39 -7.36 -3.00
CA CYS A 18 -0.44 -8.31 -2.28
C CYS A 18 -1.45 -8.95 -3.21
N GLN A 19 -1.77 -10.22 -2.99
CA GLN A 19 -2.84 -10.90 -3.70
C GLN A 19 -4.12 -10.88 -2.87
N GLY A 20 -5.25 -10.61 -3.52
CA GLY A 20 -6.58 -10.55 -2.93
C GLY A 20 -7.12 -9.14 -2.79
N CYS A 21 -8.30 -8.92 -3.33
CA CYS A 21 -9.02 -7.65 -3.21
C CYS A 21 -10.51 -7.86 -3.43
N TYR A 22 -11.34 -7.47 -2.47
CA TYR A 22 -12.80 -7.57 -2.57
C TYR A 22 -13.45 -6.34 -3.19
N ARG A 23 -12.67 -5.29 -3.48
CA ARG A 23 -13.22 -4.03 -4.02
C ARG A 23 -13.67 -4.15 -5.47
N ALA A 24 -12.95 -4.93 -6.29
CA ALA A 24 -13.26 -5.18 -7.70
C ALA A 24 -13.62 -3.88 -8.46
N CYS A 25 -12.81 -2.84 -8.30
CA CYS A 25 -13.08 -1.54 -8.92
C CYS A 25 -13.11 -1.65 -10.44
N PRO A 26 -14.18 -1.21 -11.13
CA PRO A 26 -14.20 -1.18 -12.58
C PRO A 26 -13.02 -0.37 -13.15
N GLY A 27 -12.31 -0.96 -14.12
CA GLY A 27 -11.15 -0.32 -14.73
C GLY A 27 -9.86 -0.41 -13.91
N CYS A 28 -9.83 -1.21 -12.83
CA CYS A 28 -8.63 -1.45 -12.04
C CYS A 28 -7.44 -1.87 -12.93
N HIS A 29 -6.24 -1.34 -12.62
CA HIS A 29 -5.04 -1.67 -13.39
C HIS A 29 -4.50 -3.08 -13.12
N ASN A 30 -4.88 -3.69 -12.01
CA ASN A 30 -4.35 -4.99 -11.57
C ASN A 30 -5.49 -5.98 -11.25
N PRO A 31 -6.42 -6.27 -12.18
CA PRO A 31 -7.54 -7.18 -11.90
C PRO A 31 -7.09 -8.60 -11.58
N GLU A 32 -5.90 -8.99 -12.01
CA GLU A 32 -5.28 -10.28 -11.69
C GLU A 32 -4.98 -10.44 -10.19
N THR A 33 -4.96 -9.36 -9.43
CA THR A 33 -4.73 -9.38 -7.98
C THR A 33 -6.00 -9.52 -7.15
N TRP A 34 -7.17 -9.61 -7.77
CA TRP A 34 -8.45 -9.67 -7.05
C TRP A 34 -8.71 -11.01 -6.38
N ASP A 35 -8.32 -12.12 -7.03
CA ASP A 35 -8.62 -13.46 -6.55
C ASP A 35 -7.80 -13.77 -5.30
N VAL A 36 -8.49 -13.94 -4.17
CA VAL A 36 -7.86 -14.24 -2.87
C VAL A 36 -7.26 -15.65 -2.82
N GLN A 37 -7.65 -16.54 -3.75
CA GLN A 37 -7.14 -17.89 -3.85
C GLN A 37 -5.91 -18.00 -4.77
N ALA A 38 -5.68 -16.98 -5.60
CA ALA A 38 -4.56 -16.95 -6.54
C ALA A 38 -3.27 -16.44 -5.86
N GLY A 39 -2.20 -16.40 -6.65
CA GLY A 39 -0.90 -15.96 -6.18
C GLY A 39 -0.12 -17.07 -5.47
N THR A 40 0.97 -16.67 -4.85
CA THR A 40 1.86 -17.59 -4.13
C THR A 40 1.96 -17.19 -2.67
N VAL A 41 1.70 -18.14 -1.78
CA VAL A 41 1.91 -17.93 -0.34
C VAL A 41 3.40 -17.99 -0.05
N VAL A 42 3.94 -16.93 0.52
CA VAL A 42 5.35 -16.85 0.89
C VAL A 42 5.50 -16.39 2.34
N LYS A 43 6.62 -16.77 2.96
CA LYS A 43 6.94 -16.29 4.30
C LYS A 43 7.44 -14.84 4.23
N ILE A 44 7.13 -14.05 5.24
CA ILE A 44 7.61 -12.66 5.34
C ILE A 44 9.14 -12.59 5.32
N ASP A 45 9.82 -13.54 5.96
CA ASP A 45 11.28 -13.58 5.95
C ASP A 45 11.85 -13.77 4.55
N TRP A 46 11.17 -14.53 3.69
CA TRP A 46 11.57 -14.65 2.28
C TRP A 46 11.44 -13.30 1.55
N VAL A 47 10.35 -12.56 1.79
CA VAL A 47 10.16 -11.22 1.21
C VAL A 47 11.26 -10.28 1.67
N LYS A 48 11.53 -10.23 2.97
CA LYS A 48 12.63 -9.41 3.54
C LYS A 48 13.97 -9.74 2.90
N GLN A 49 14.27 -11.02 2.72
CA GLN A 49 15.51 -11.47 2.12
C GLN A 49 15.63 -10.98 0.67
N LYS A 50 14.54 -11.04 -0.10
CA LYS A 50 14.53 -10.53 -1.49
C LYS A 50 14.72 -9.02 -1.52
N LEU A 51 14.06 -8.30 -0.63
CA LEU A 51 14.19 -6.84 -0.53
C LEU A 51 15.61 -6.40 -0.12
N ARG A 52 16.28 -7.16 0.75
CA ARG A 52 17.68 -6.87 1.14
C ARG A 52 18.65 -6.94 -0.04
N GLN A 53 18.35 -7.70 -1.06
CA GLN A 53 19.21 -7.86 -2.25
C GLN A 53 19.07 -6.70 -3.24
N MET A 54 18.08 -5.83 -3.05
CA MET A 54 17.89 -4.65 -3.90
C MET A 54 18.80 -3.52 -3.45
N GLU A 55 19.27 -2.72 -4.40
CA GLU A 55 20.20 -1.61 -4.15
C GLU A 55 19.67 -0.29 -4.71
N GLY A 56 19.86 0.80 -3.96
CA GLY A 56 19.51 2.14 -4.41
C GLY A 56 18.11 2.59 -4.09
N GLN A 57 17.24 1.73 -3.55
CA GLN A 57 15.88 2.09 -3.18
C GLN A 57 15.87 3.03 -1.97
N THR A 58 14.90 3.95 -1.96
CA THR A 58 14.68 4.89 -0.86
C THR A 58 13.38 4.63 -0.12
N GLY A 59 12.55 3.71 -0.60
CA GLY A 59 11.28 3.42 0.02
C GLY A 59 10.66 2.08 -0.41
N LEU A 60 9.68 1.66 0.37
CA LEU A 60 8.85 0.49 0.12
C LEU A 60 7.43 0.94 -0.22
N THR A 61 6.85 0.35 -1.26
CA THR A 61 5.44 0.51 -1.59
C THR A 61 4.71 -0.81 -1.44
N LEU A 62 3.62 -0.78 -0.70
CA LEU A 62 2.68 -1.88 -0.55
C LEU A 62 1.50 -1.63 -1.50
N SER A 63 1.32 -2.50 -2.46
CA SER A 63 0.36 -2.36 -3.55
C SER A 63 -0.29 -3.70 -3.89
N GLY A 64 -0.77 -3.86 -5.11
CA GLY A 64 -1.33 -5.10 -5.63
C GLY A 64 -2.85 -5.10 -5.57
N GLY A 65 -3.42 -6.10 -4.92
CA GLY A 65 -4.81 -6.15 -4.52
C GLY A 65 -5.08 -5.14 -3.40
N GLU A 66 -5.44 -5.63 -2.24
CA GLU A 66 -5.71 -4.76 -1.09
C GLU A 66 -4.76 -5.09 0.07
N PRO A 67 -3.73 -4.26 0.33
CA PRO A 67 -2.79 -4.51 1.43
C PRO A 67 -3.46 -4.61 2.81
N MET A 68 -4.59 -3.91 3.02
CA MET A 68 -5.31 -3.94 4.30
C MET A 68 -5.86 -5.32 4.64
N LEU A 69 -6.08 -6.19 3.65
CA LEU A 69 -6.48 -7.58 3.90
C LEU A 69 -5.34 -8.42 4.48
N GLN A 70 -4.11 -7.96 4.34
CA GLN A 70 -2.92 -8.59 4.91
C GLN A 70 -2.18 -7.61 5.83
N ALA A 71 -2.93 -6.85 6.60
CA ALA A 71 -2.42 -5.72 7.37
C ALA A 71 -1.33 -6.12 8.37
N LYS A 72 -1.47 -7.26 9.04
CA LYS A 72 -0.48 -7.73 10.01
C LYS A 72 0.88 -7.99 9.35
N ALA A 73 0.88 -8.69 8.23
CA ALA A 73 2.10 -8.98 7.47
C ALA A 73 2.70 -7.71 6.87
N CYS A 74 1.87 -6.83 6.33
CA CYS A 74 2.29 -5.55 5.77
C CYS A 74 2.90 -4.63 6.83
N LYS A 75 2.34 -4.63 8.05
CA LYS A 75 2.92 -3.90 9.17
C LYS A 75 4.31 -4.42 9.53
N GLU A 76 4.47 -5.72 9.57
CA GLU A 76 5.78 -6.34 9.86
C GLU A 76 6.82 -5.90 8.83
N LEU A 77 6.46 -5.88 7.54
CA LEU A 77 7.34 -5.37 6.48
C LEU A 77 7.63 -3.88 6.63
N ALA A 78 6.63 -3.08 6.97
CA ALA A 78 6.80 -1.64 7.16
C ALA A 78 7.76 -1.33 8.30
N ASP A 79 7.57 -1.97 9.45
CA ASP A 79 8.44 -1.78 10.61
C ASP A 79 9.88 -2.23 10.32
N TRP A 80 10.02 -3.35 9.63
CA TRP A 80 11.33 -3.85 9.19
C TRP A 80 12.00 -2.88 8.20
N ALA A 81 11.25 -2.35 7.23
CA ALA A 81 11.78 -1.42 6.24
C ALA A 81 12.30 -0.13 6.89
N HIS A 82 11.57 0.39 7.87
CA HIS A 82 12.03 1.55 8.64
C HIS A 82 13.29 1.22 9.44
N ARG A 83 13.26 0.13 10.19
CA ARG A 83 14.30 -0.21 11.16
C ARG A 83 15.60 -0.66 10.50
N GLU A 84 15.52 -1.52 9.49
CA GLU A 84 16.70 -2.16 8.91
C GLU A 84 17.15 -1.57 7.59
N MET A 85 16.23 -1.03 6.79
CA MET A 85 16.57 -0.48 5.47
C MET A 85 16.62 1.05 5.46
N GLY A 86 16.07 1.73 6.46
CA GLY A 86 15.97 3.18 6.48
C GLY A 86 15.04 3.72 5.40
N TRP A 87 14.10 2.91 4.91
CA TRP A 87 13.15 3.27 3.86
C TRP A 87 11.90 3.89 4.46
N ASN A 88 11.33 4.89 3.78
CA ASN A 88 9.94 5.27 4.05
C ASN A 88 8.99 4.24 3.44
N VAL A 89 7.75 4.21 3.92
CA VAL A 89 6.75 3.23 3.48
C VAL A 89 5.49 3.93 3.02
N LEU A 90 5.04 3.58 1.81
CA LEU A 90 3.79 4.01 1.22
C LEU A 90 2.90 2.78 1.03
N SER A 91 1.62 2.89 1.35
CA SER A 91 0.63 1.86 1.04
C SER A 91 -0.52 2.43 0.24
N PHE A 92 -1.00 1.66 -0.71
CA PHE A 92 -2.29 1.90 -1.35
C PHE A 92 -3.39 1.19 -0.57
N THR A 93 -4.58 1.74 -0.60
CA THR A 93 -5.79 1.05 -0.14
C THR A 93 -7.01 1.55 -0.90
N GLY A 94 -7.94 0.65 -1.18
CA GLY A 94 -9.24 1.01 -1.73
C GLY A 94 -10.22 1.49 -0.66
N TYR A 95 -9.88 1.37 0.61
CA TYR A 95 -10.68 1.87 1.74
C TYR A 95 -10.36 3.33 2.03
N LEU A 96 -11.23 4.00 2.77
CA LEU A 96 -10.98 5.36 3.22
C LEU A 96 -10.27 5.35 4.59
N TYR A 97 -9.26 6.20 4.73
CA TYR A 97 -8.55 6.40 6.00
C TYR A 97 -9.52 6.64 7.16
N ASP A 98 -10.50 7.53 6.94
CA ASP A 98 -11.47 7.89 7.98
C ASP A 98 -12.28 6.70 8.47
N ASP A 99 -12.63 5.77 7.58
CA ASP A 99 -13.36 4.56 7.93
C ASP A 99 -12.50 3.57 8.69
N ILE A 100 -11.22 3.41 8.31
CA ILE A 100 -10.27 2.57 9.04
C ILE A 100 -10.06 3.12 10.45
N LYS A 101 -9.85 4.43 10.57
CA LYS A 101 -9.65 5.11 11.85
C LYS A 101 -10.87 4.99 12.76
N ALA A 102 -12.07 5.10 12.20
CA ALA A 102 -13.33 5.00 12.94
C ALA A 102 -13.65 3.57 13.40
N GLY A 103 -12.96 2.56 12.86
CA GLY A 103 -13.20 1.16 13.22
C GLY A 103 -14.54 0.64 12.71
N ARG A 104 -14.84 0.84 11.41
CA ARG A 104 -16.06 0.30 10.79
C ARG A 104 -16.13 -1.20 10.93
N ASP A 105 -17.34 -1.78 10.83
CA ASP A 105 -17.60 -3.21 11.06
C ASP A 105 -16.71 -4.16 10.26
N TRP A 106 -16.35 -3.76 9.03
CA TRP A 106 -15.48 -4.56 8.15
C TRP A 106 -13.98 -4.38 8.47
N SER A 107 -13.61 -3.36 9.25
CA SER A 107 -12.21 -3.08 9.57
C SER A 107 -11.72 -3.94 10.73
N THR A 108 -10.41 -4.13 10.78
CA THR A 108 -9.75 -4.85 11.88
C THR A 108 -8.77 -3.93 12.61
N PRO A 109 -8.46 -4.21 13.89
CA PRO A 109 -7.43 -3.44 14.60
C PRO A 109 -6.08 -3.42 13.89
N GLU A 110 -5.73 -4.50 13.20
CA GLU A 110 -4.48 -4.63 12.44
C GLU A 110 -4.40 -3.62 11.29
N MET A 111 -5.52 -3.27 10.66
CA MET A 111 -5.54 -2.24 9.61
C MET A 111 -5.12 -0.88 10.17
N TRP A 112 -5.60 -0.50 11.34
CA TRP A 112 -5.20 0.74 11.99
C TRP A 112 -3.73 0.69 12.44
N GLU A 113 -3.29 -0.47 12.95
CA GLU A 113 -1.88 -0.65 13.30
C GLU A 113 -0.96 -0.48 12.08
N LEU A 114 -1.38 -0.97 10.89
CA LEU A 114 -0.63 -0.72 9.65
C LEU A 114 -0.60 0.77 9.31
N VAL A 115 -1.73 1.47 9.40
CA VAL A 115 -1.80 2.92 9.13
C VAL A 115 -0.82 3.69 10.03
N LYS A 116 -0.71 3.31 11.29
CA LYS A 116 0.24 3.93 12.22
C LYS A 116 1.71 3.64 11.90
N SER A 117 1.98 2.64 11.09
CA SER A 117 3.33 2.17 10.77
C SER A 117 3.86 2.66 9.42
N ILE A 118 3.08 3.40 8.66
CA ILE A 118 3.46 3.89 7.33
C ILE A 118 3.58 5.41 7.30
N ASP A 119 4.30 5.90 6.30
CA ASP A 119 4.57 7.33 6.13
C ASP A 119 3.60 8.00 5.17
N MET A 120 3.07 7.23 4.22
CA MET A 120 2.12 7.73 3.22
C MET A 120 1.05 6.68 2.95
N LEU A 121 -0.17 7.15 2.75
CA LEU A 121 -1.31 6.33 2.37
C LEU A 121 -2.01 6.95 1.17
N ILE A 122 -2.20 6.18 0.12
CA ILE A 122 -3.10 6.57 -0.97
C ILE A 122 -4.40 5.83 -0.73
N ASP A 123 -5.45 6.58 -0.36
CA ASP A 123 -6.72 6.01 0.07
C ASP A 123 -7.85 6.24 -0.93
N GLY A 124 -8.85 5.39 -0.85
CA GLY A 124 -10.06 5.46 -1.63
C GLY A 124 -10.08 4.52 -2.82
N PRO A 125 -11.28 4.10 -3.26
CA PRO A 125 -11.43 3.21 -4.39
C PRO A 125 -11.04 3.91 -5.69
N PHE A 126 -10.59 3.12 -6.68
CA PHE A 126 -10.44 3.64 -8.03
C PHE A 126 -11.82 3.86 -8.65
N ILE A 127 -12.09 5.07 -9.12
CA ILE A 127 -13.34 5.43 -9.79
C ILE A 127 -13.04 5.79 -11.24
N LEU A 128 -13.47 4.92 -12.17
CA LEU A 128 -13.16 5.06 -13.59
C LEU A 128 -13.60 6.41 -14.16
N ALA A 129 -14.77 6.92 -13.74
CA ALA A 129 -15.29 8.22 -14.18
C ALA A 129 -14.41 9.40 -13.74
N GLU A 130 -13.57 9.21 -12.74
CA GLU A 130 -12.64 10.23 -12.21
C GLU A 130 -11.18 9.96 -12.55
N ARG A 131 -10.94 8.99 -13.45
CA ARG A 131 -9.59 8.64 -13.90
C ARG A 131 -8.87 9.88 -14.45
N ASP A 132 -7.63 10.07 -13.97
CA ASP A 132 -6.80 11.19 -14.39
C ASP A 132 -5.33 10.77 -14.37
N LEU A 133 -4.72 10.63 -15.54
CA LEU A 133 -3.33 10.19 -15.69
C LEU A 133 -2.32 11.28 -15.32
N SER A 134 -2.75 12.53 -15.11
CA SER A 134 -1.88 13.63 -14.70
C SER A 134 -1.60 13.64 -13.19
N LEU A 135 -2.35 12.87 -12.41
CA LEU A 135 -2.18 12.79 -10.94
C LEU A 135 -0.94 12.02 -10.58
N LYS A 136 -0.20 12.52 -9.59
CA LYS A 136 0.94 11.79 -9.03
C LYS A 136 0.46 10.61 -8.21
N PHE A 137 0.90 9.40 -8.58
CA PHE A 137 0.74 8.13 -7.86
C PHE A 137 -0.71 7.67 -7.65
N ARG A 138 -1.70 8.42 -8.10
CA ARG A 138 -3.13 8.13 -7.96
C ARG A 138 -3.75 7.83 -9.31
N GLY A 139 -4.76 6.97 -9.32
CA GLY A 139 -5.46 6.61 -10.56
C GLY A 139 -6.68 7.48 -10.85
N SER A 140 -7.32 8.03 -9.82
CA SER A 140 -8.55 8.83 -9.97
C SER A 140 -8.57 9.99 -8.97
N ARG A 141 -9.30 11.05 -9.32
CA ARG A 141 -9.32 12.32 -8.58
C ARG A 141 -9.86 12.22 -7.16
N ASN A 142 -10.71 11.25 -6.88
CA ASN A 142 -11.25 11.00 -5.54
C ASN A 142 -10.21 10.48 -4.55
N GLN A 143 -9.13 9.87 -5.04
CA GLN A 143 -8.06 9.32 -4.19
C GLN A 143 -7.20 10.45 -3.63
N ARG A 144 -6.77 10.25 -2.38
CA ARG A 144 -5.93 11.22 -1.68
C ARG A 144 -4.55 10.62 -1.43
N LEU A 145 -3.52 11.46 -1.50
CA LEU A 145 -2.19 11.11 -0.99
C LEU A 145 -2.05 11.74 0.40
N LEU A 146 -2.08 10.90 1.42
CA LEU A 146 -2.01 11.32 2.83
C LEU A 146 -0.60 11.09 3.35
N HIS A 147 0.04 12.15 3.83
CA HIS A 147 1.28 12.04 4.58
C HIS A 147 0.94 11.82 6.04
N LEU A 148 1.52 10.80 6.65
CA LEU A 148 1.18 10.34 7.99
C LEU A 148 2.37 10.40 8.93
N LYS A 149 2.08 10.65 10.19
CA LYS A 149 3.02 10.47 11.30
C LYS A 149 2.27 9.84 12.47
N ASP A 150 2.70 8.64 12.87
CA ASP A 150 2.05 7.86 13.93
C ASP A 150 0.53 7.71 13.72
N GLY A 151 0.13 7.54 12.46
CA GLY A 151 -1.26 7.37 12.05
C GLY A 151 -2.03 8.68 11.86
N GLU A 152 -1.48 9.84 12.22
CA GLU A 152 -2.16 11.12 12.05
C GLU A 152 -1.77 11.80 10.72
N ILE A 153 -2.75 12.41 10.06
CA ILE A 153 -2.53 13.13 8.81
C ILE A 153 -1.80 14.44 9.10
N VAL A 154 -0.62 14.61 8.49
CA VAL A 154 0.17 15.85 8.60
C VAL A 154 0.12 16.69 7.32
N LYS A 155 -0.24 16.09 6.19
CA LYS A 155 -0.40 16.78 4.90
C LYS A 155 -1.27 15.94 3.98
N VAL A 156 -2.09 16.60 3.16
CA VAL A 156 -2.91 15.97 2.10
C VAL A 156 -2.51 16.54 0.75
N GLU A 157 -2.29 15.66 -0.20
CA GLU A 157 -2.08 16.02 -1.61
C GLU A 157 -3.16 15.46 -2.52
#